data_38f8423129febfa9559f0b3d915a7763
#
_entry.id   38f8423129febfa9559f0b3d915a7763
#
_cell.length_a   1.000
_cell.length_b   1.000
_cell.length_c   1.000
_cell.angle_alpha   90.00
_cell.angle_beta   90.00
_cell.angle_gamma   90.00
#
_symmetry.space_group_name_H-M   'P 1'
#
loop_
_entity.id
_entity.type
_entity.pdbx_description
1 polymer ?
#
loop_
_entity_poly.entity_id
_entity_poly.type
_entity_poly.pdbx_seq_one_letter_code
_entity_poly.pdbx_strand_id
1 'polypeptide(L)'
;MTMNPHSIKKVLLLGSGALKIGEAGEFDYSGSQALKAMKEEGITTVLINPNIATVQTSDGFADKIYFLPVTPYFVEKVIEKERPDGILLAFGGQTALNCGVALHESGVLDRYNVKVLGTPVRAIMETEDRELFVKKLDEINVKTIKSEAVNTTADAIKAANDLGYPVIVRAAYALGGLGSGFCDNEEQLIALVEKALSFSPQVLVEKSLKGWKEVEYEVVRDRFDNCITVCNMENFDPLGIHTGESIVVAPSQTLSNEDYHYLRKLAIKIIRHIGIVGECNVQYAFDPASMEYRVIEVNARLSRSSALASKATGYPLAFVAAKLGLGYGLFDLKNSVTKVTSAFFEPALDYVVVKIPRWDLGKFHGVKREIGSSMKSVGEVMAIGRTFEEAIQKGLRMIGQGMHGFVENKEIKIPDIDHALKEPTDKRIFVISKAMRQGYSLERIHELTKIDRWFLYKLHNIVMTADELETFDSVDKLPEALLRQAKEQGFSKSRHEGCVELIARGIGCGAWNAQESWHCPGGEAD
;
A
#
# COMPACT_ATOMS: atom_id res chain seq x y z
N MET A 1 -31.59 13.14 6.26
CA MET A 1 -32.44 12.47 5.25
C MET A 1 -31.75 11.21 4.81
N THR A 2 -32.37 10.06 4.95
CA THR A 2 -31.83 8.78 4.46
C THR A 2 -31.81 8.81 2.93
N MET A 3 -30.62 8.67 2.34
CA MET A 3 -30.51 8.56 0.89
C MET A 3 -31.16 7.23 0.47
N ASN A 4 -32.14 7.29 -0.43
CA ASN A 4 -32.69 6.08 -1.04
C ASN A 4 -31.75 5.68 -2.18
N PRO A 5 -31.12 4.49 -2.16
CA PRO A 5 -30.23 4.04 -3.23
C PRO A 5 -30.84 4.15 -4.63
N HIS A 6 -32.15 3.92 -4.73
CA HIS A 6 -32.89 3.98 -6.00
C HIS A 6 -33.22 5.40 -6.50
N SER A 7 -32.84 6.45 -5.77
CA SER A 7 -33.04 7.85 -6.19
C SER A 7 -31.97 8.39 -7.13
N ILE A 8 -30.81 7.74 -7.20
CA ILE A 8 -29.65 8.12 -8.03
C ILE A 8 -29.76 7.39 -9.37
N LYS A 9 -29.79 8.13 -10.46
CA LYS A 9 -29.92 7.59 -11.83
C LYS A 9 -28.67 7.82 -12.68
N LYS A 10 -27.92 8.89 -12.42
CA LYS A 10 -26.72 9.24 -13.16
C LYS A 10 -25.61 9.66 -12.20
N VAL A 11 -24.45 9.06 -12.35
CA VAL A 11 -23.29 9.31 -11.49
C VAL A 11 -22.09 9.74 -12.34
N LEU A 12 -21.39 10.78 -11.88
CA LEU A 12 -20.10 11.20 -12.39
C LEU A 12 -18.98 10.57 -11.56
N LEU A 13 -18.08 9.84 -12.22
CA LEU A 13 -16.87 9.30 -11.65
C LEU A 13 -15.68 10.14 -12.10
N LEU A 14 -14.88 10.61 -11.15
CA LEU A 14 -13.58 11.20 -11.43
C LEU A 14 -12.52 10.10 -11.43
N GLY A 15 -11.87 9.89 -12.57
CA GLY A 15 -10.78 8.94 -12.73
C GLY A 15 -9.48 9.44 -12.13
N SER A 16 -8.43 8.63 -12.23
CA SER A 16 -7.10 8.88 -11.63
C SER A 16 -6.33 10.07 -12.21
N GLY A 17 -6.80 10.62 -13.30
CA GLY A 17 -6.09 11.71 -13.98
C GLY A 17 -4.90 11.22 -14.82
N ALA A 18 -3.93 12.11 -15.02
CA ALA A 18 -2.71 11.76 -15.73
C ALA A 18 -1.88 10.76 -14.92
N LEU A 19 -1.32 9.76 -15.63
CA LEU A 19 -0.47 8.76 -15.01
C LEU A 19 0.81 9.39 -14.46
N LYS A 20 1.08 9.14 -13.19
CA LYS A 20 2.37 9.39 -12.57
C LYS A 20 3.03 8.07 -12.20
N ILE A 21 4.35 8.04 -12.14
CA ILE A 21 5.08 6.91 -11.59
C ILE A 21 4.53 6.65 -10.19
N GLY A 22 4.06 5.43 -9.96
CA GLY A 22 3.56 5.03 -8.68
C GLY A 22 2.04 5.15 -8.45
N GLU A 23 1.26 5.74 -9.35
CA GLU A 23 -0.18 6.00 -9.15
C GLU A 23 -1.13 5.26 -10.11
N ALA A 24 -0.62 4.50 -11.07
CA ALA A 24 -1.42 4.12 -12.24
C ALA A 24 -2.36 2.92 -12.07
N GLY A 25 -1.86 1.80 -11.62
CA GLY A 25 -2.60 0.53 -11.71
C GLY A 25 -3.70 0.37 -10.67
N GLU A 26 -3.52 0.93 -9.50
CA GLU A 26 -4.41 0.78 -8.35
C GLU A 26 -5.73 1.53 -8.53
N PHE A 27 -5.64 2.74 -9.09
CA PHE A 27 -6.83 3.55 -9.36
C PHE A 27 -7.58 3.07 -10.59
N ASP A 28 -6.90 2.38 -11.52
CA ASP A 28 -7.56 1.67 -12.60
C ASP A 28 -8.50 0.60 -12.07
N TYR A 29 -8.03 -0.22 -11.15
CA TYR A 29 -8.84 -1.23 -10.50
C TYR A 29 -10.03 -0.60 -9.75
N SER A 30 -9.76 0.41 -8.93
CA SER A 30 -10.78 1.05 -8.09
C SER A 30 -11.89 1.68 -8.91
N GLY A 31 -11.55 2.47 -9.92
CA GLY A 31 -12.53 3.12 -10.79
C GLY A 31 -13.31 2.11 -11.64
N SER A 32 -12.66 1.08 -12.17
CA SER A 32 -13.33 0.02 -12.94
C SER A 32 -14.34 -0.75 -12.09
N GLN A 33 -14.00 -1.06 -10.83
CA GLN A 33 -14.94 -1.71 -9.90
C GLN A 33 -16.11 -0.81 -9.52
N ALA A 34 -15.87 0.50 -9.37
CA ALA A 34 -16.95 1.47 -9.14
C ALA A 34 -17.92 1.53 -10.33
N LEU A 35 -17.40 1.63 -11.55
CA LEU A 35 -18.23 1.62 -12.76
C LEU A 35 -19.05 0.33 -12.87
N LYS A 36 -18.44 -0.83 -12.58
CA LYS A 36 -19.14 -2.11 -12.54
C LYS A 36 -20.26 -2.10 -11.50
N ALA A 37 -20.00 -1.63 -10.29
CA ALA A 37 -20.98 -1.56 -9.21
C ALA A 37 -22.18 -0.65 -9.57
N MET A 38 -21.91 0.50 -10.22
CA MET A 38 -22.97 1.42 -10.70
C MET A 38 -23.79 0.77 -11.81
N LYS A 39 -23.15 0.11 -12.76
CA LYS A 39 -23.82 -0.56 -13.89
C LYS A 39 -24.75 -1.68 -13.42
N GLU A 40 -24.36 -2.45 -12.40
CA GLU A 40 -25.22 -3.48 -11.80
C GLU A 40 -26.51 -2.90 -11.16
N GLU A 41 -26.46 -1.65 -10.73
CA GLU A 41 -27.63 -0.93 -10.21
C GLU A 41 -28.45 -0.22 -11.30
N GLY A 42 -28.09 -0.38 -12.57
CA GLY A 42 -28.76 0.29 -13.70
C GLY A 42 -28.52 1.81 -13.73
N ILE A 43 -27.46 2.30 -13.10
CA ILE A 43 -27.11 3.72 -13.04
C ILE A 43 -26.30 4.11 -14.27
N THR A 44 -26.71 5.18 -14.93
CA THR A 44 -25.94 5.79 -16.03
C THR A 44 -24.63 6.38 -15.49
N THR A 45 -23.51 5.97 -16.07
CA THR A 45 -22.18 6.37 -15.65
C THR A 45 -21.53 7.36 -16.59
N VAL A 46 -20.99 8.43 -16.05
CA VAL A 46 -20.17 9.42 -16.75
C VAL A 46 -18.78 9.39 -16.14
N LEU A 47 -17.75 9.17 -16.95
CA LEU A 47 -16.35 9.12 -16.52
C LEU A 47 -15.58 10.30 -17.09
N ILE A 48 -14.79 10.98 -16.26
CA ILE A 48 -13.74 11.91 -16.70
C ILE A 48 -12.39 11.28 -16.39
N ASN A 49 -11.62 10.97 -17.42
CA ASN A 49 -10.26 10.47 -17.27
C ASN A 49 -9.43 10.81 -18.53
N PRO A 50 -8.33 11.57 -18.42
CA PRO A 50 -7.49 11.91 -19.58
C PRO A 50 -6.65 10.72 -20.08
N ASN A 51 -6.56 9.63 -19.31
CA ASN A 51 -5.77 8.47 -19.67
C ASN A 51 -6.54 7.57 -20.66
N ILE A 52 -5.99 7.44 -21.87
CA ILE A 52 -6.53 6.56 -22.92
C ILE A 52 -6.09 5.09 -22.77
N ALA A 53 -5.12 4.81 -21.91
CA ALA A 53 -4.52 3.48 -21.74
C ALA A 53 -5.01 2.77 -20.45
N THR A 54 -6.15 3.18 -19.91
CA THR A 54 -6.76 2.58 -18.73
C THR A 54 -7.95 1.70 -19.10
N VAL A 55 -8.17 0.65 -18.33
CA VAL A 55 -9.38 -0.20 -18.43
C VAL A 55 -10.67 0.61 -18.24
N GLN A 56 -10.64 1.65 -17.41
CA GLN A 56 -11.80 2.52 -17.17
C GLN A 56 -12.35 3.18 -18.44
N THR A 57 -11.47 3.54 -19.38
CA THR A 57 -11.84 4.19 -20.64
C THR A 57 -12.05 3.23 -21.79
N SER A 58 -12.03 1.92 -21.53
CA SER A 58 -12.35 0.90 -22.52
C SER A 58 -13.88 0.86 -22.78
N ASP A 59 -14.23 0.47 -24.00
CA ASP A 59 -15.62 0.35 -24.41
C ASP A 59 -16.44 -0.54 -23.47
N GLY A 60 -17.63 -0.08 -23.10
CA GLY A 60 -18.56 -0.82 -22.27
C GLY A 60 -18.34 -0.72 -20.76
N PHE A 61 -17.31 -0.01 -20.29
CA PHE A 61 -17.13 0.26 -18.85
C PHE A 61 -18.02 1.42 -18.38
N ALA A 62 -17.86 2.60 -18.95
CA ALA A 62 -18.74 3.73 -18.66
C ALA A 62 -19.68 4.01 -19.86
N ASP A 63 -20.90 4.54 -19.59
CA ASP A 63 -21.84 4.90 -20.64
C ASP A 63 -21.37 6.12 -21.43
N LYS A 64 -20.67 7.06 -20.74
CA LYS A 64 -20.06 8.24 -21.36
C LYS A 64 -18.67 8.47 -20.81
N ILE A 65 -17.71 8.73 -21.70
CA ILE A 65 -16.32 8.96 -21.36
C ILE A 65 -15.88 10.33 -21.88
N TYR A 66 -15.29 11.13 -21.00
CA TYR A 66 -14.67 12.41 -21.31
C TYR A 66 -13.17 12.33 -21.08
N PHE A 67 -12.40 12.39 -22.17
CA PHE A 67 -10.92 12.44 -22.14
C PHE A 67 -10.46 13.86 -21.83
N LEU A 68 -10.76 14.32 -20.61
CA LEU A 68 -10.47 15.66 -20.14
C LEU A 68 -9.64 15.61 -18.84
N PRO A 69 -8.83 16.64 -18.57
CA PRO A 69 -8.15 16.75 -17.29
C PRO A 69 -9.14 16.80 -16.12
N VAL A 70 -8.80 16.13 -15.01
CA VAL A 70 -9.57 16.14 -13.77
C VAL A 70 -9.26 17.44 -13.02
N THR A 71 -9.83 18.55 -13.49
CA THR A 71 -9.70 19.88 -12.87
C THR A 71 -11.07 20.49 -12.67
N PRO A 72 -11.28 21.40 -11.69
CA PRO A 72 -12.57 22.00 -11.40
C PRO A 72 -13.24 22.60 -12.63
N TYR A 73 -12.51 23.28 -13.50
CA TYR A 73 -13.03 23.89 -14.71
C TYR A 73 -13.66 22.87 -15.67
N PHE A 74 -12.95 21.79 -16.03
CA PHE A 74 -13.48 20.80 -16.97
C PHE A 74 -14.58 19.97 -16.33
N VAL A 75 -14.44 19.64 -15.03
CA VAL A 75 -15.44 18.87 -14.31
C VAL A 75 -16.75 19.66 -14.20
N GLU A 76 -16.70 20.97 -13.93
CA GLU A 76 -17.89 21.84 -13.94
C GLU A 76 -18.58 21.83 -15.31
N LYS A 77 -17.82 21.91 -16.43
CA LYS A 77 -18.39 21.85 -17.78
C LYS A 77 -19.08 20.52 -18.07
N VAL A 78 -18.55 19.42 -17.58
CA VAL A 78 -19.20 18.11 -17.72
C VAL A 78 -20.44 18.03 -16.83
N ILE A 79 -20.41 18.54 -15.59
CA ILE A 79 -21.57 18.63 -14.70
C ILE A 79 -22.68 19.46 -15.35
N GLU A 80 -22.35 20.62 -15.93
CA GLU A 80 -23.29 21.50 -16.63
C GLU A 80 -24.00 20.77 -17.77
N LYS A 81 -23.25 20.00 -18.55
CA LYS A 81 -23.77 19.25 -19.71
C LYS A 81 -24.53 18.00 -19.33
N GLU A 82 -24.00 17.18 -18.43
CA GLU A 82 -24.50 15.85 -18.11
C GLU A 82 -25.55 15.83 -17.00
N ARG A 83 -25.55 16.83 -16.12
CA ARG A 83 -26.48 16.94 -14.97
C ARG A 83 -26.54 15.64 -14.15
N PRO A 84 -25.40 15.14 -13.59
CA PRO A 84 -25.43 13.94 -12.77
C PRO A 84 -26.15 14.21 -11.44
N ASP A 85 -26.78 13.17 -10.88
CA ASP A 85 -27.39 13.24 -9.54
C ASP A 85 -26.34 13.21 -8.43
N GLY A 86 -25.20 12.58 -8.71
CA GLY A 86 -24.11 12.43 -7.75
C GLY A 86 -22.74 12.32 -8.39
N ILE A 87 -21.72 12.50 -7.55
CA ILE A 87 -20.30 12.41 -7.91
C ILE A 87 -19.55 11.51 -6.93
N LEU A 88 -18.68 10.63 -7.46
CA LEU A 88 -17.79 9.77 -6.69
C LEU A 88 -16.37 10.35 -6.72
N LEU A 89 -15.80 10.65 -5.54
CA LEU A 89 -14.48 11.29 -5.37
C LEU A 89 -13.38 10.30 -4.96
N ALA A 90 -13.72 9.24 -4.21
CA ALA A 90 -12.76 8.37 -3.54
C ALA A 90 -12.05 7.34 -4.46
N PHE A 91 -12.33 7.34 -5.78
CA PHE A 91 -11.87 6.31 -6.72
C PHE A 91 -10.79 6.78 -7.70
N GLY A 92 -10.50 8.07 -7.72
CA GLY A 92 -9.53 8.68 -8.64
C GLY A 92 -8.29 9.26 -7.95
N GLY A 93 -7.95 8.78 -6.77
CA GLY A 93 -6.78 9.21 -6.01
C GLY A 93 -6.87 10.65 -5.54
N GLN A 94 -5.71 11.22 -5.19
CA GLN A 94 -5.60 12.57 -4.63
C GLN A 94 -6.12 13.65 -5.58
N THR A 95 -5.91 13.48 -6.88
CA THR A 95 -6.37 14.43 -7.90
C THR A 95 -7.90 14.59 -7.87
N ALA A 96 -8.62 13.48 -7.75
CA ALA A 96 -10.08 13.49 -7.68
C ALA A 96 -10.59 14.11 -6.38
N LEU A 97 -9.96 13.81 -5.23
CA LEU A 97 -10.32 14.41 -3.94
C LEU A 97 -10.12 15.93 -3.96
N ASN A 98 -8.96 16.41 -4.38
CA ASN A 98 -8.66 17.84 -4.46
C ASN A 98 -9.63 18.57 -5.39
N CYS A 99 -9.96 17.97 -6.53
CA CYS A 99 -10.96 18.51 -7.45
C CYS A 99 -12.34 18.60 -6.80
N GLY A 100 -12.76 17.55 -6.09
CA GLY A 100 -14.03 17.51 -5.38
C GLY A 100 -14.15 18.56 -4.28
N VAL A 101 -13.09 18.78 -3.49
CA VAL A 101 -13.03 19.85 -2.48
C VAL A 101 -13.18 21.22 -3.14
N ALA A 102 -12.42 21.49 -4.20
CA ALA A 102 -12.52 22.78 -4.92
C ALA A 102 -13.89 23.03 -5.55
N LEU A 103 -14.56 21.99 -6.08
CA LEU A 103 -15.93 22.10 -6.60
C LEU A 103 -16.96 22.39 -5.50
N HIS A 104 -16.75 21.85 -4.32
CA HIS A 104 -17.59 22.11 -3.15
C HIS A 104 -17.41 23.56 -2.66
N GLU A 105 -16.17 23.98 -2.46
CA GLU A 105 -15.84 25.33 -1.97
C GLU A 105 -16.31 26.44 -2.94
N SER A 106 -16.23 26.19 -4.25
CA SER A 106 -16.75 27.12 -5.27
C SER A 106 -18.27 27.11 -5.43
N GLY A 107 -19.00 26.26 -4.69
CA GLY A 107 -20.45 26.14 -4.74
C GLY A 107 -20.99 25.50 -6.02
N VAL A 108 -20.14 24.88 -6.86
CA VAL A 108 -20.54 24.22 -8.11
C VAL A 108 -21.46 23.05 -7.82
N LEU A 109 -21.15 22.21 -6.83
CA LEU A 109 -21.96 21.04 -6.50
C LEU A 109 -23.38 21.44 -6.08
N ASP A 110 -23.52 22.48 -5.26
CA ASP A 110 -24.80 23.00 -4.81
C ASP A 110 -25.59 23.65 -5.97
N ARG A 111 -24.91 24.45 -6.80
CA ARG A 111 -25.50 25.13 -7.97
C ARG A 111 -26.17 24.14 -8.92
N TYR A 112 -25.58 22.97 -9.12
CA TYR A 112 -26.11 21.95 -10.02
C TYR A 112 -26.83 20.80 -9.30
N ASN A 113 -27.00 20.89 -7.96
CA ASN A 113 -27.64 19.89 -7.11
C ASN A 113 -26.98 18.50 -7.23
N VAL A 114 -25.65 18.45 -7.30
CA VAL A 114 -24.86 17.22 -7.38
C VAL A 114 -24.47 16.76 -5.98
N LYS A 115 -24.88 15.55 -5.59
CA LYS A 115 -24.56 14.98 -4.28
C LYS A 115 -23.20 14.32 -4.30
N VAL A 116 -22.36 14.57 -3.29
CA VAL A 116 -21.17 13.75 -3.07
C VAL A 116 -21.58 12.39 -2.50
N LEU A 117 -21.20 11.33 -3.19
CA LEU A 117 -21.54 9.95 -2.85
C LEU A 117 -20.38 9.31 -2.08
N GLY A 118 -20.67 8.74 -0.91
CA GLY A 118 -19.67 8.17 -0.02
C GLY A 118 -19.22 9.16 1.04
N THR A 119 -17.90 9.27 1.25
CA THR A 119 -17.31 10.13 2.27
C THR A 119 -17.65 11.61 2.04
N PRO A 120 -18.21 12.31 3.06
CA PRO A 120 -18.51 13.74 2.94
C PRO A 120 -17.26 14.58 2.71
N VAL A 121 -17.37 15.68 1.95
CA VAL A 121 -16.24 16.57 1.66
C VAL A 121 -15.56 17.09 2.93
N ARG A 122 -16.35 17.39 3.97
CA ARG A 122 -15.79 17.81 5.26
C ARG A 122 -14.85 16.76 5.86
N ALA A 123 -15.22 15.48 5.83
CA ALA A 123 -14.37 14.39 6.32
C ALA A 123 -13.10 14.23 5.47
N ILE A 124 -13.19 14.48 4.15
CA ILE A 124 -12.02 14.53 3.26
C ILE A 124 -11.09 15.68 3.69
N MET A 125 -11.62 16.88 3.91
CA MET A 125 -10.81 18.02 4.36
C MET A 125 -10.16 17.77 5.73
N GLU A 126 -10.88 17.16 6.66
CA GLU A 126 -10.38 16.80 8.01
C GLU A 126 -9.27 15.72 7.96
N THR A 127 -9.17 14.93 6.90
CA THR A 127 -8.09 13.95 6.71
C THR A 127 -6.90 14.49 5.92
N GLU A 128 -7.14 15.39 4.98
CA GLU A 128 -6.11 15.91 4.07
C GLU A 128 -5.35 17.11 4.66
N ASP A 129 -6.02 17.96 5.45
CA ASP A 129 -5.39 19.07 6.15
C ASP A 129 -4.74 18.60 7.44
N ARG A 130 -3.43 18.78 7.57
CA ARG A 130 -2.66 18.27 8.71
C ARG A 130 -3.10 18.86 10.04
N GLU A 131 -3.43 20.13 10.09
CA GLU A 131 -3.86 20.80 11.32
C GLU A 131 -5.25 20.32 11.74
N LEU A 132 -6.17 20.26 10.79
CA LEU A 132 -7.52 19.72 11.03
C LEU A 132 -7.46 18.26 11.46
N PHE A 133 -6.60 17.46 10.83
CA PHE A 133 -6.41 16.06 11.17
C PHE A 133 -5.94 15.86 12.61
N VAL A 134 -4.87 16.57 13.02
CA VAL A 134 -4.36 16.49 14.38
C VAL A 134 -5.43 16.89 15.38
N LYS A 135 -6.09 18.05 15.17
CA LYS A 135 -7.17 18.53 16.01
C LYS A 135 -8.32 17.54 16.12
N LYS A 136 -8.68 16.91 14.99
CA LYS A 136 -9.76 15.93 14.94
C LYS A 136 -9.44 14.67 15.75
N LEU A 137 -8.20 14.19 15.71
CA LEU A 137 -7.77 13.02 16.48
C LEU A 137 -7.55 13.34 17.97
N ASP A 138 -7.16 14.56 18.30
CA ASP A 138 -7.04 15.01 19.69
C ASP A 138 -8.41 15.02 20.41
N GLU A 139 -9.52 15.31 19.70
CA GLU A 139 -10.88 15.23 20.26
C GLU A 139 -11.21 13.87 20.88
N ILE A 140 -10.56 12.82 20.39
CA ILE A 140 -10.76 11.43 20.85
C ILE A 140 -9.52 10.85 21.55
N ASN A 141 -8.55 11.67 21.93
CA ASN A 141 -7.30 11.26 22.57
C ASN A 141 -6.53 10.17 21.78
N VAL A 142 -6.43 10.33 20.46
CA VAL A 142 -5.64 9.48 19.59
C VAL A 142 -4.33 10.18 19.25
N LYS A 143 -3.20 9.50 19.48
CA LYS A 143 -1.87 10.07 19.33
C LYS A 143 -1.48 10.20 17.87
N THR A 144 -1.13 11.41 17.44
CA THR A 144 -0.52 11.70 16.14
C THR A 144 0.98 11.95 16.26
N ILE A 145 1.68 12.10 15.13
CA ILE A 145 3.09 12.52 15.14
C ILE A 145 3.14 13.98 15.60
N LYS A 146 3.98 14.26 16.60
CA LYS A 146 4.20 15.64 17.03
C LYS A 146 4.86 16.42 15.90
N SER A 147 4.24 17.51 15.49
CA SER A 147 4.69 18.39 14.43
C SER A 147 4.43 19.85 14.76
N GLU A 148 5.29 20.73 14.26
CA GLU A 148 5.13 22.18 14.35
C GLU A 148 5.22 22.79 12.95
N ALA A 149 4.25 23.64 12.64
CA ALA A 149 4.24 24.39 11.40
C ALA A 149 5.03 25.69 11.59
N VAL A 150 6.01 25.93 10.76
CA VAL A 150 6.92 27.08 10.88
C VAL A 150 7.12 27.79 9.53
N ASN A 151 7.35 29.08 9.60
CA ASN A 151 7.52 29.94 8.41
C ASN A 151 8.93 30.53 8.32
N THR A 152 9.76 30.31 9.34
CA THR A 152 11.14 30.82 9.39
C THR A 152 12.11 29.71 9.82
N THR A 153 13.37 29.84 9.42
CA THR A 153 14.44 28.94 9.84
C THR A 153 14.66 28.99 11.36
N ALA A 154 14.51 30.17 11.99
CA ALA A 154 14.66 30.31 13.44
C ALA A 154 13.58 29.54 14.21
N ASP A 155 12.33 29.60 13.77
CA ASP A 155 11.23 28.82 14.37
C ASP A 155 11.43 27.32 14.14
N ALA A 156 11.97 26.92 12.98
CA ALA A 156 12.29 25.52 12.70
C ALA A 156 13.36 24.96 13.65
N ILE A 157 14.39 25.73 13.95
CA ILE A 157 15.44 25.34 14.92
C ILE A 157 14.82 25.16 16.31
N LYS A 158 13.97 26.10 16.74
CA LYS A 158 13.28 26.00 18.03
C LYS A 158 12.41 24.75 18.09
N ALA A 159 11.56 24.55 17.09
CA ALA A 159 10.69 23.37 16.99
C ALA A 159 11.48 22.06 17.02
N ALA A 160 12.60 21.98 16.28
CA ALA A 160 13.44 20.79 16.25
C ALA A 160 14.12 20.51 17.61
N ASN A 161 14.53 21.56 18.34
CA ASN A 161 15.09 21.40 19.68
C ASN A 161 14.03 20.94 20.70
N ASP A 162 12.80 21.44 20.60
CA ASP A 162 11.68 21.03 21.46
C ASP A 162 11.22 19.60 21.17
N LEU A 163 11.22 19.19 19.90
CA LEU A 163 10.90 17.82 19.47
C LEU A 163 12.04 16.83 19.74
N GLY A 164 13.27 17.28 19.72
CA GLY A 164 14.50 16.49 19.78
C GLY A 164 14.85 15.79 18.46
N TYR A 165 16.12 15.87 18.06
CA TYR A 165 16.62 15.19 16.86
C TYR A 165 16.59 13.66 17.01
N PRO A 166 16.47 12.90 15.88
CA PRO A 166 16.25 13.38 14.52
C PRO A 166 14.83 13.91 14.30
N VAL A 167 14.69 14.84 13.34
CA VAL A 167 13.40 15.37 12.89
C VAL A 167 13.21 15.17 11.38
N ILE A 168 11.97 15.26 10.93
CA ILE A 168 11.63 15.31 9.50
C ILE A 168 11.15 16.73 9.19
N VAL A 169 11.64 17.29 8.10
CA VAL A 169 11.10 18.51 7.51
C VAL A 169 10.24 18.14 6.32
N ARG A 170 9.06 18.72 6.21
CA ARG A 170 8.17 18.57 5.05
C ARG A 170 7.72 19.96 4.59
N ALA A 171 7.89 20.25 3.31
CA ALA A 171 7.29 21.43 2.72
C ALA A 171 5.76 21.31 2.72
N ALA A 172 5.06 22.30 3.28
CA ALA A 172 3.61 22.33 3.21
C ALA A 172 3.17 22.50 1.74
N TYR A 173 2.10 21.81 1.35
CA TYR A 173 1.53 21.85 -0.01
C TYR A 173 2.43 21.26 -1.13
N ALA A 174 3.55 20.62 -0.82
CA ALA A 174 4.42 20.00 -1.81
C ALA A 174 3.94 18.61 -2.19
N LEU A 175 3.74 18.37 -3.48
CA LEU A 175 3.41 17.06 -4.03
C LEU A 175 4.65 16.16 -4.12
N GLY A 176 4.52 14.90 -3.71
CA GLY A 176 5.53 13.86 -3.94
C GLY A 176 6.81 13.99 -3.09
N GLY A 177 6.74 14.62 -1.91
CA GLY A 177 7.88 14.69 -0.99
C GLY A 177 8.98 15.68 -1.39
N LEU A 178 8.72 16.56 -2.35
CA LEU A 178 9.67 17.61 -2.74
C LEU A 178 9.93 18.55 -1.57
N GLY A 179 11.21 18.76 -1.22
CA GLY A 179 11.59 19.60 -0.05
C GLY A 179 11.37 18.92 1.29
N SER A 180 11.16 17.61 1.31
CA SER A 180 11.08 16.83 2.53
C SER A 180 12.37 16.03 2.75
N GLY A 181 12.74 15.80 4.01
CA GLY A 181 13.91 15.00 4.35
C GLY A 181 14.11 14.86 5.85
N PHE A 182 15.02 13.96 6.20
CA PHE A 182 15.44 13.74 7.58
C PHE A 182 16.60 14.69 7.93
N CYS A 183 16.58 15.15 9.16
CA CYS A 183 17.64 15.98 9.74
C CYS A 183 18.07 15.38 11.07
N ASP A 184 19.31 14.92 11.12
CA ASP A 184 19.91 14.34 12.33
C ASP A 184 20.49 15.41 13.27
N ASN A 185 20.70 16.62 12.75
CA ASN A 185 21.26 17.76 13.45
C ASN A 185 20.78 19.11 12.88
N GLU A 186 21.14 20.19 13.56
CA GLU A 186 20.73 21.57 13.21
C GLU A 186 21.27 22.03 11.85
N GLU A 187 22.48 21.63 11.48
CA GLU A 187 23.09 22.02 10.18
C GLU A 187 22.27 21.48 9.00
N GLN A 188 21.92 20.20 9.06
CA GLN A 188 21.06 19.56 8.06
C GLN A 188 19.66 20.17 8.03
N LEU A 189 19.13 20.54 9.21
CA LEU A 189 17.83 21.19 9.33
C LEU A 189 17.83 22.53 8.60
N ILE A 190 18.80 23.40 8.87
CA ILE A 190 18.91 24.74 8.27
C ILE A 190 18.95 24.63 6.74
N ALA A 191 19.86 23.80 6.21
CA ALA A 191 20.01 23.64 4.76
C ALA A 191 18.73 23.16 4.08
N LEU A 192 17.98 22.24 4.73
CA LEU A 192 16.76 21.71 4.17
C LEU A 192 15.58 22.69 4.28
N VAL A 193 15.44 23.36 5.41
CA VAL A 193 14.38 24.35 5.65
C VAL A 193 14.51 25.55 4.72
N GLU A 194 15.71 26.11 4.55
CA GLU A 194 15.97 27.22 3.63
C GLU A 194 15.57 26.84 2.19
N LYS A 195 15.96 25.64 1.76
CA LYS A 195 15.56 25.12 0.47
C LYS A 195 14.04 24.94 0.36
N ALA A 196 13.38 24.40 1.37
CA ALA A 196 11.93 24.19 1.36
C ALA A 196 11.14 25.50 1.36
N LEU A 197 11.56 26.48 2.16
CA LEU A 197 10.95 27.81 2.23
C LEU A 197 11.14 28.63 0.95
N SER A 198 12.09 28.29 0.07
CA SER A 198 12.26 28.97 -1.21
C SER A 198 11.10 28.74 -2.19
N PHE A 199 10.31 27.71 -2.01
CA PHE A 199 9.16 27.37 -2.87
C PHE A 199 7.86 27.06 -2.09
N SER A 200 7.91 27.00 -0.77
CA SER A 200 6.73 26.81 0.09
C SER A 200 6.69 27.90 1.15
N PRO A 201 5.55 28.53 1.43
CA PRO A 201 5.45 29.57 2.46
C PRO A 201 5.58 29.01 3.88
N GLN A 202 5.48 27.70 4.05
CA GLN A 202 5.47 27.03 5.33
C GLN A 202 6.13 25.66 5.23
N VAL A 203 6.81 25.24 6.27
CA VAL A 203 7.31 23.87 6.45
C VAL A 203 6.80 23.29 7.76
N LEU A 204 6.66 21.98 7.80
CA LEU A 204 6.37 21.21 9.00
C LEU A 204 7.68 20.61 9.51
N VAL A 205 7.96 20.79 10.79
CA VAL A 205 9.04 20.10 11.52
C VAL A 205 8.37 19.04 12.39
N GLU A 206 8.68 17.79 12.12
CA GLU A 206 8.03 16.65 12.77
C GLU A 206 9.06 15.79 13.51
N LYS A 207 8.66 15.18 14.64
CA LYS A 207 9.49 14.17 15.30
C LYS A 207 9.71 13.00 14.37
N SER A 208 10.97 12.64 14.14
CA SER A 208 11.29 11.44 13.35
C SER A 208 10.95 10.18 14.13
N LEU A 209 10.22 9.29 13.47
CA LEU A 209 9.93 7.94 13.95
C LEU A 209 10.69 6.89 13.12
N LYS A 210 11.82 7.29 12.53
CA LYS A 210 12.68 6.38 11.73
C LYS A 210 13.03 5.14 12.54
N GLY A 211 12.81 3.98 11.96
CA GLY A 211 13.07 2.69 12.60
C GLY A 211 11.86 2.07 13.32
N TRP A 212 10.76 2.81 13.50
CA TRP A 212 9.52 2.23 13.96
C TRP A 212 8.89 1.35 12.87
N LYS A 213 8.01 0.43 13.25
CA LYS A 213 7.22 -0.35 12.29
C LYS A 213 6.15 0.52 11.66
N GLU A 214 5.81 0.23 10.43
CA GLU A 214 4.63 0.78 9.77
C GLU A 214 3.58 -0.33 9.61
N VAL A 215 2.39 -0.07 10.14
CA VAL A 215 1.26 -1.01 10.15
C VAL A 215 0.04 -0.31 9.59
N GLU A 216 -0.69 -1.00 8.74
CA GLU A 216 -1.87 -0.45 8.07
C GLU A 216 -3.12 -1.30 8.34
N TYR A 217 -4.26 -0.62 8.39
CA TYR A 217 -5.58 -1.24 8.42
C TYR A 217 -6.46 -0.68 7.30
N GLU A 218 -6.98 -1.57 6.47
CA GLU A 218 -8.05 -1.26 5.52
C GLU A 218 -9.39 -1.40 6.23
N VAL A 219 -10.12 -0.31 6.25
CA VAL A 219 -11.37 -0.18 7.02
C VAL A 219 -12.52 0.18 6.10
N VAL A 220 -13.65 -0.47 6.30
CA VAL A 220 -14.89 -0.15 5.59
C VAL A 220 -15.96 0.25 6.58
N ARG A 221 -16.63 1.38 6.33
CA ARG A 221 -17.73 1.86 7.15
C ARG A 221 -18.89 2.33 6.28
N ASP A 222 -20.10 1.91 6.64
CA ASP A 222 -21.32 2.40 6.01
C ASP A 222 -21.90 3.64 6.72
N ARG A 223 -22.93 4.21 6.15
CA ARG A 223 -23.64 5.36 6.70
C ARG A 223 -24.42 5.09 8.00
N PHE A 224 -24.66 3.81 8.31
CA PHE A 224 -25.41 3.36 9.51
C PHE A 224 -24.48 3.04 10.69
N ASP A 225 -23.19 3.40 10.55
CA ASP A 225 -22.13 3.19 11.54
C ASP A 225 -21.69 1.72 11.70
N ASN A 226 -22.05 0.85 10.77
CA ASN A 226 -21.42 -0.47 10.71
C ASN A 226 -20.01 -0.33 10.17
N CYS A 227 -19.03 -0.85 10.89
CA CYS A 227 -17.60 -0.66 10.59
C CYS A 227 -16.85 -1.97 10.79
N ILE A 228 -16.01 -2.33 9.81
CA ILE A 228 -15.17 -3.53 9.82
C ILE A 228 -13.74 -3.20 9.39
N THR A 229 -12.79 -4.00 9.84
CA THR A 229 -11.43 -4.04 9.28
C THR A 229 -11.33 -5.22 8.32
N VAL A 230 -10.96 -4.93 7.08
CA VAL A 230 -10.91 -5.95 6.02
C VAL A 230 -9.55 -6.61 5.96
N CYS A 231 -8.49 -5.84 6.17
CA CYS A 231 -7.13 -6.35 6.12
C CYS A 231 -6.24 -5.55 7.07
N ASN A 232 -5.31 -6.25 7.70
CA ASN A 232 -4.18 -5.67 8.41
C ASN A 232 -2.91 -6.04 7.65
N MET A 233 -1.99 -5.10 7.52
CA MET A 233 -0.74 -5.26 6.79
C MET A 233 0.40 -4.60 7.55
N GLU A 234 1.61 -5.09 7.36
CA GLU A 234 2.82 -4.45 7.86
C GLU A 234 3.90 -4.35 6.80
N ASN A 235 4.70 -3.29 6.90
CA ASN A 235 5.86 -3.11 6.05
C ASN A 235 7.03 -3.95 6.57
N PHE A 236 7.72 -4.60 5.65
CA PHE A 236 9.00 -5.29 5.91
C PHE A 236 10.10 -4.29 6.28
N ASP A 237 10.14 -3.17 5.58
CA ASP A 237 11.06 -2.08 5.86
C ASP A 237 10.51 -1.18 6.98
N PRO A 238 11.39 -0.66 7.84
CA PRO A 238 10.97 0.27 8.89
C PRO A 238 10.49 1.60 8.30
N LEU A 239 9.79 2.38 9.13
CA LEU A 239 9.32 3.73 8.79
C LEU A 239 10.47 4.61 8.29
N GLY A 240 10.20 5.34 7.22
CA GLY A 240 11.16 6.15 6.46
C GLY A 240 11.24 5.74 4.98
N ILE A 241 10.76 4.53 4.67
CA ILE A 241 10.55 4.05 3.31
C ILE A 241 9.05 4.04 3.07
N HIS A 242 8.60 4.71 2.00
CA HIS A 242 7.18 4.76 1.65
C HIS A 242 6.61 3.35 1.45
N THR A 243 5.39 3.09 1.92
CA THR A 243 4.71 1.79 1.75
C THR A 243 4.73 1.28 0.31
N GLY A 244 4.59 2.17 -0.68
CA GLY A 244 4.71 1.82 -2.09
C GLY A 244 6.08 1.27 -2.51
N GLU A 245 7.13 1.60 -1.75
CA GLU A 245 8.52 1.20 -1.98
C GLU A 245 8.94 0.00 -1.09
N SER A 246 8.17 -0.32 -0.06
CA SER A 246 8.43 -1.44 0.85
C SER A 246 7.83 -2.74 0.35
N ILE A 247 8.43 -3.86 0.74
CA ILE A 247 7.75 -5.15 0.76
C ILE A 247 6.69 -5.08 1.84
N VAL A 248 5.45 -5.49 1.53
CA VAL A 248 4.33 -5.48 2.48
C VAL A 248 3.82 -6.89 2.70
N VAL A 249 3.52 -7.22 3.93
CA VAL A 249 3.08 -8.56 4.35
C VAL A 249 1.67 -8.48 4.96
N ALA A 250 0.79 -9.34 4.52
CA ALA A 250 -0.56 -9.49 5.05
C ALA A 250 -0.87 -10.96 5.40
N PRO A 251 -1.47 -11.24 6.57
CA PRO A 251 -1.65 -10.32 7.69
C PRO A 251 -0.31 -9.96 8.35
N SER A 252 -0.29 -8.96 9.23
CA SER A 252 0.90 -8.65 10.06
C SER A 252 1.38 -9.89 10.79
N GLN A 253 2.69 -10.15 10.73
CA GLN A 253 3.32 -11.34 11.32
C GLN A 253 3.99 -11.06 12.66
N THR A 254 4.29 -9.79 12.93
CA THR A 254 5.13 -9.39 14.07
C THR A 254 4.37 -8.65 15.17
N LEU A 255 3.07 -8.45 15.00
CA LEU A 255 2.20 -7.92 16.06
C LEU A 255 1.74 -9.03 17.01
N SER A 256 1.71 -8.73 18.29
CA SER A 256 0.99 -9.59 19.25
C SER A 256 -0.53 -9.51 19.01
N ASN A 257 -1.27 -10.48 19.52
CA ASN A 257 -2.73 -10.44 19.45
C ASN A 257 -3.32 -9.19 20.14
N GLU A 258 -2.69 -8.75 21.23
CA GLU A 258 -3.10 -7.55 21.97
C GLU A 258 -2.89 -6.30 21.14
N ASP A 259 -1.72 -6.14 20.50
CA ASP A 259 -1.41 -5.00 19.65
C ASP A 259 -2.30 -4.94 18.42
N TYR A 260 -2.50 -6.10 17.78
CA TYR A 260 -3.42 -6.21 16.65
C TYR A 260 -4.81 -5.70 17.00
N HIS A 261 -5.40 -6.19 18.07
CA HIS A 261 -6.73 -5.77 18.49
C HIS A 261 -6.79 -4.33 19.01
N TYR A 262 -5.72 -3.86 19.63
CA TYR A 262 -5.62 -2.47 20.09
C TYR A 262 -5.61 -1.50 18.90
N LEU A 263 -4.73 -1.70 17.91
CA LEU A 263 -4.66 -0.85 16.70
C LEU A 263 -5.94 -0.96 15.87
N ARG A 264 -6.52 -2.15 15.75
CA ARG A 264 -7.83 -2.37 15.12
C ARG A 264 -8.93 -1.52 15.77
N LYS A 265 -9.02 -1.55 17.10
CA LYS A 265 -9.99 -0.75 17.86
C LYS A 265 -9.80 0.74 17.63
N LEU A 266 -8.55 1.18 17.57
CA LEU A 266 -8.23 2.57 17.26
C LEU A 266 -8.65 2.94 15.83
N ALA A 267 -8.39 2.10 14.84
CA ALA A 267 -8.80 2.34 13.46
C ALA A 267 -10.31 2.55 13.36
N ILE A 268 -11.10 1.66 13.95
CA ILE A 268 -12.56 1.77 13.99
C ILE A 268 -13.01 3.07 14.69
N LYS A 269 -12.38 3.41 15.83
CA LYS A 269 -12.67 4.63 16.58
C LYS A 269 -12.42 5.89 15.75
N ILE A 270 -11.28 5.94 15.04
CA ILE A 270 -10.89 7.06 14.19
C ILE A 270 -11.90 7.24 13.06
N ILE A 271 -12.19 6.17 12.33
CA ILE A 271 -13.03 6.23 11.14
C ILE A 271 -14.47 6.61 11.47
N ARG A 272 -14.99 6.13 12.58
CA ARG A 272 -16.30 6.56 13.11
C ARG A 272 -16.32 8.03 13.49
N HIS A 273 -15.27 8.51 14.13
CA HIS A 273 -15.18 9.91 14.58
C HIS A 273 -15.06 10.90 13.43
N ILE A 274 -14.27 10.59 12.41
CA ILE A 274 -14.15 11.40 11.19
C ILE A 274 -15.45 11.35 10.37
N GLY A 275 -16.19 10.24 10.45
CA GLY A 275 -17.44 10.07 9.71
C GLY A 275 -17.26 9.62 8.27
N ILE A 276 -16.22 8.84 8.00
CA ILE A 276 -15.96 8.25 6.67
C ILE A 276 -17.09 7.29 6.28
N VAL A 277 -17.48 7.32 5.01
CA VAL A 277 -18.44 6.41 4.40
C VAL A 277 -17.84 5.81 3.14
N GLY A 278 -17.61 4.52 3.17
CA GLY A 278 -16.91 3.79 2.12
C GLY A 278 -15.70 3.08 2.69
N GLU A 279 -14.61 3.12 1.96
CA GLU A 279 -13.34 2.51 2.32
C GLU A 279 -12.31 3.59 2.66
N CYS A 280 -11.40 3.24 3.55
CA CYS A 280 -10.27 4.08 3.93
C CYS A 280 -9.12 3.24 4.51
N ASN A 281 -7.93 3.80 4.44
CA ASN A 281 -6.71 3.23 5.00
C ASN A 281 -6.27 4.04 6.22
N VAL A 282 -5.89 3.36 7.30
CA VAL A 282 -5.30 3.97 8.51
C VAL A 282 -3.89 3.45 8.69
N GLN A 283 -2.91 4.35 8.68
CA GLN A 283 -1.49 4.02 8.83
C GLN A 283 -0.97 4.41 10.20
N TYR A 284 -0.27 3.46 10.82
CA TYR A 284 0.35 3.61 12.14
C TYR A 284 1.86 3.46 12.07
N ALA A 285 2.56 4.36 12.74
CA ALA A 285 3.89 4.09 13.26
C ALA A 285 3.74 3.38 14.61
N PHE A 286 4.41 2.26 14.78
CA PHE A 286 4.37 1.43 15.99
C PHE A 286 5.80 1.13 16.47
N ASP A 287 6.10 1.49 17.72
CA ASP A 287 7.39 1.21 18.33
C ASP A 287 7.41 -0.18 18.97
N PRO A 288 8.17 -1.13 18.43
CA PRO A 288 8.20 -2.49 18.96
C PRO A 288 8.82 -2.60 20.36
N ALA A 289 9.58 -1.59 20.81
CA ALA A 289 10.25 -1.60 22.10
C ALA A 289 9.37 -1.08 23.23
N SER A 290 8.59 -0.02 22.98
CA SER A 290 7.74 0.63 23.97
C SER A 290 6.26 0.36 23.82
N MET A 291 5.86 -0.30 22.72
CA MET A 291 4.46 -0.51 22.33
C MET A 291 3.70 0.81 22.11
N GLU A 292 4.40 1.91 21.93
CA GLU A 292 3.80 3.19 21.57
C GLU A 292 3.41 3.22 20.09
N TYR A 293 2.35 3.98 19.80
CA TYR A 293 1.91 4.20 18.43
C TYR A 293 1.76 5.70 18.13
N ARG A 294 1.78 6.00 16.84
CA ARG A 294 1.34 7.29 16.29
C ARG A 294 0.54 7.01 15.03
N VAL A 295 -0.58 7.72 14.86
CA VAL A 295 -1.27 7.73 13.57
C VAL A 295 -0.49 8.61 12.61
N ILE A 296 -0.09 8.05 11.48
CA ILE A 296 0.65 8.76 10.43
C ILE A 296 -0.34 9.54 9.58
N GLU A 297 -1.31 8.83 9.01
CA GLU A 297 -2.33 9.39 8.13
C GLU A 297 -3.56 8.51 8.04
N VAL A 298 -4.65 9.09 7.58
CA VAL A 298 -5.87 8.40 7.18
C VAL A 298 -6.18 8.80 5.75
N ASN A 299 -6.18 7.84 4.84
CA ASN A 299 -6.52 8.08 3.45
C ASN A 299 -8.03 7.83 3.24
N ALA A 300 -8.83 8.91 3.13
CA ALA A 300 -10.29 8.82 2.92
C ALA A 300 -10.65 8.45 1.47
N ARG A 301 -9.91 7.55 0.88
CA ARG A 301 -10.02 7.09 -0.51
C ARG A 301 -9.39 5.73 -0.68
N LEU A 302 -9.76 5.06 -1.76
CA LEU A 302 -9.03 3.87 -2.19
C LEU A 302 -7.58 4.21 -2.49
N SER A 303 -6.70 3.26 -2.16
CA SER A 303 -5.25 3.41 -2.24
C SER A 303 -4.62 2.16 -2.88
N ARG A 304 -3.29 2.13 -2.96
CA ARG A 304 -2.55 0.93 -3.36
C ARG A 304 -2.83 -0.24 -2.44
N SER A 305 -2.81 0.00 -1.14
CA SER A 305 -3.08 -1.01 -0.13
C SER A 305 -4.49 -1.58 -0.24
N SER A 306 -5.47 -0.80 -0.69
CA SER A 306 -6.84 -1.30 -0.91
C SER A 306 -6.91 -2.37 -2.03
N ALA A 307 -6.16 -2.18 -3.12
CA ALA A 307 -6.07 -3.17 -4.18
C ALA A 307 -5.35 -4.45 -3.71
N LEU A 308 -4.26 -4.29 -2.93
CA LEU A 308 -3.55 -5.39 -2.30
C LEU A 308 -4.47 -6.15 -1.33
N ALA A 309 -5.14 -5.44 -0.43
CA ALA A 309 -6.06 -6.03 0.54
C ALA A 309 -7.21 -6.78 -0.14
N SER A 310 -7.77 -6.23 -1.22
CA SER A 310 -8.82 -6.90 -1.99
C SER A 310 -8.34 -8.23 -2.57
N LYS A 311 -7.14 -8.25 -3.16
CA LYS A 311 -6.53 -9.48 -3.69
C LYS A 311 -6.14 -10.47 -2.59
N ALA A 312 -5.61 -9.95 -1.48
CA ALA A 312 -5.17 -10.78 -0.36
C ALA A 312 -6.34 -11.48 0.36
N THR A 313 -7.47 -10.80 0.51
CA THR A 313 -8.60 -11.28 1.32
C THR A 313 -9.76 -11.84 0.52
N GLY A 314 -9.80 -11.57 -0.80
CA GLY A 314 -10.98 -11.83 -1.62
C GLY A 314 -12.16 -10.90 -1.29
N TYR A 315 -11.96 -9.83 -0.48
CA TYR A 315 -13.00 -8.85 -0.19
C TYR A 315 -12.93 -7.71 -1.22
N PRO A 316 -13.98 -7.47 -2.02
CA PRO A 316 -13.93 -6.52 -3.12
C PRO A 316 -14.13 -5.07 -2.63
N LEU A 317 -13.11 -4.49 -1.99
CA LEU A 317 -13.18 -3.18 -1.32
C LEU A 317 -13.77 -2.08 -2.19
N ALA A 318 -13.26 -1.90 -3.40
CA ALA A 318 -13.71 -0.83 -4.28
C ALA A 318 -15.18 -1.00 -4.73
N PHE A 319 -15.58 -2.23 -5.01
CA PHE A 319 -16.97 -2.55 -5.37
C PHE A 319 -17.92 -2.26 -4.20
N VAL A 320 -17.57 -2.72 -3.00
CA VAL A 320 -18.37 -2.48 -1.80
C VAL A 320 -18.43 -0.99 -1.49
N ALA A 321 -17.31 -0.27 -1.49
CA ALA A 321 -17.26 1.16 -1.25
C ALA A 321 -18.18 1.95 -2.21
N ALA A 322 -18.22 1.57 -3.48
CA ALA A 322 -19.11 2.18 -4.46
C ALA A 322 -20.59 1.97 -4.10
N LYS A 323 -20.97 0.75 -3.70
CA LYS A 323 -22.34 0.45 -3.24
C LYS A 323 -22.71 1.23 -1.98
N LEU A 324 -21.77 1.34 -1.01
CA LEU A 324 -21.96 2.15 0.20
C LEU A 324 -22.16 3.64 -0.15
N GLY A 325 -21.46 4.14 -1.16
CA GLY A 325 -21.65 5.49 -1.69
C GLY A 325 -23.08 5.74 -2.21
N LEU A 326 -23.73 4.73 -2.75
CA LEU A 326 -25.14 4.81 -3.15
C LEU A 326 -26.11 4.81 -1.96
N GLY A 327 -25.65 4.47 -0.75
CA GLY A 327 -26.46 4.47 0.46
C GLY A 327 -26.85 3.09 0.98
N TYR A 328 -26.32 2.00 0.39
CA TYR A 328 -26.48 0.65 0.95
C TYR A 328 -25.76 0.54 2.29
N GLY A 329 -26.27 -0.32 3.17
CA GLY A 329 -25.57 -0.77 4.37
C GLY A 329 -24.74 -2.03 4.10
N LEU A 330 -23.74 -2.29 4.94
CA LEU A 330 -22.91 -3.49 4.84
C LEU A 330 -23.72 -4.79 4.96
N PHE A 331 -24.81 -4.77 5.70
CA PHE A 331 -25.71 -5.93 5.82
C PHE A 331 -26.56 -6.18 4.58
N ASP A 332 -26.84 -5.14 3.79
CA ASP A 332 -27.65 -5.23 2.58
C ASP A 332 -26.88 -5.85 1.41
N LEU A 333 -25.55 -5.83 1.51
CA LEU A 333 -24.66 -6.28 0.45
C LEU A 333 -24.18 -7.71 0.70
N LYS A 334 -24.17 -8.51 -0.37
CA LYS A 334 -23.46 -9.80 -0.38
C LYS A 334 -22.05 -9.60 -0.89
N ASN A 335 -21.12 -10.37 -0.35
CA ASN A 335 -19.78 -10.44 -0.90
C ASN A 335 -19.86 -10.99 -2.33
N SER A 336 -19.40 -10.21 -3.32
CA SER A 336 -19.51 -10.56 -4.74
C SER A 336 -18.65 -11.77 -5.14
N VAL A 337 -17.63 -12.11 -4.33
CA VAL A 337 -16.74 -13.25 -4.54
C VAL A 337 -17.37 -14.53 -3.97
N THR A 338 -17.70 -14.52 -2.69
CA THR A 338 -18.29 -15.70 -2.02
C THR A 338 -19.76 -15.93 -2.37
N LYS A 339 -20.49 -14.88 -2.72
CA LYS A 339 -21.93 -14.82 -3.05
C LYS A 339 -22.88 -15.25 -1.91
N VAL A 340 -22.36 -15.79 -0.82
CA VAL A 340 -23.13 -16.33 0.30
C VAL A 340 -22.98 -15.52 1.57
N THR A 341 -21.82 -14.91 1.82
CA THR A 341 -21.56 -14.10 3.01
C THR A 341 -22.01 -12.64 2.79
N SER A 342 -22.39 -11.95 3.87
CA SER A 342 -22.66 -10.50 3.79
C SER A 342 -21.35 -9.74 3.67
N ALA A 343 -21.42 -8.48 3.22
CA ALA A 343 -20.26 -7.59 3.23
C ALA A 343 -19.86 -7.16 4.66
N PHE A 344 -20.72 -7.35 5.65
CA PHE A 344 -20.41 -7.15 7.07
C PHE A 344 -19.69 -8.37 7.64
N PHE A 345 -18.43 -8.53 7.22
CA PHE A 345 -17.61 -9.68 7.56
C PHE A 345 -16.13 -9.27 7.54
N GLU A 346 -15.39 -9.60 8.59
CA GLU A 346 -13.94 -9.42 8.65
C GLU A 346 -13.23 -10.68 8.17
N PRO A 347 -12.46 -10.61 7.06
CA PRO A 347 -11.69 -11.75 6.60
C PRO A 347 -10.63 -12.19 7.60
N ALA A 348 -10.45 -13.49 7.75
CA ALA A 348 -9.36 -14.11 8.50
C ALA A 348 -8.52 -14.94 7.53
N LEU A 349 -7.20 -14.67 7.48
CA LEU A 349 -6.28 -15.32 6.55
C LEU A 349 -5.50 -16.42 7.26
N ASP A 350 -5.53 -17.63 6.71
CA ASP A 350 -4.72 -18.79 7.11
C ASP A 350 -3.51 -19.01 6.19
N TYR A 351 -3.14 -17.98 5.43
CA TYR A 351 -2.01 -17.91 4.52
C TYR A 351 -1.32 -16.55 4.62
N VAL A 352 -0.12 -16.46 4.07
CA VAL A 352 0.66 -15.23 4.03
C VAL A 352 0.69 -14.68 2.61
N VAL A 353 0.45 -13.38 2.50
CA VAL A 353 0.55 -12.64 1.26
C VAL A 353 1.73 -11.68 1.35
N VAL A 354 2.58 -11.67 0.33
CA VAL A 354 3.73 -10.76 0.22
C VAL A 354 3.60 -9.96 -1.06
N LYS A 355 3.57 -8.63 -0.91
CA LYS A 355 3.64 -7.67 -2.00
C LYS A 355 5.09 -7.23 -2.17
N ILE A 356 5.62 -7.29 -3.39
CA ILE A 356 6.98 -6.83 -3.72
C ILE A 356 6.87 -5.74 -4.79
N PRO A 357 7.41 -4.53 -4.54
CA PRO A 357 7.45 -3.47 -5.54
C PRO A 357 8.38 -3.82 -6.70
N ARG A 358 8.06 -3.30 -7.87
CA ARG A 358 8.94 -3.33 -9.03
C ARG A 358 9.49 -1.94 -9.32
N TRP A 359 10.81 -1.89 -9.50
CA TRP A 359 11.52 -0.69 -9.91
C TRP A 359 12.18 -0.91 -11.27
N ASP A 360 12.15 0.13 -12.10
CA ASP A 360 12.86 0.17 -13.38
C ASP A 360 14.01 1.20 -13.35
N LEU A 361 14.51 1.52 -12.15
CA LEU A 361 15.54 2.56 -11.93
C LEU A 361 16.82 2.31 -12.74
N GLY A 362 17.16 1.05 -12.98
CA GLY A 362 18.33 0.68 -13.80
C GLY A 362 18.23 1.02 -15.30
N LYS A 363 17.03 1.37 -15.79
CA LYS A 363 16.81 1.77 -17.18
C LYS A 363 17.15 3.24 -17.45
N PHE A 364 17.33 4.03 -16.41
CA PHE A 364 17.57 5.46 -16.52
C PHE A 364 18.97 5.83 -16.04
N HIS A 365 19.69 6.60 -16.83
CA HIS A 365 21.00 7.13 -16.45
C HIS A 365 20.86 8.29 -15.46
N GLY A 366 21.72 8.33 -14.43
CA GLY A 366 21.79 9.42 -13.46
C GLY A 366 20.68 9.43 -12.41
N VAL A 367 19.80 8.44 -12.38
CA VAL A 367 18.78 8.32 -11.34
C VAL A 367 19.37 7.67 -10.09
N LYS A 368 19.13 8.30 -8.93
CA LYS A 368 19.50 7.73 -7.64
C LYS A 368 18.65 6.50 -7.34
N ARG A 369 19.31 5.40 -6.97
CA ARG A 369 18.67 4.11 -6.70
C ARG A 369 18.18 3.95 -5.26
N GLU A 370 18.51 4.89 -4.38
CA GLU A 370 18.02 4.87 -3.01
C GLU A 370 16.49 4.97 -3.00
N ILE A 371 15.86 4.12 -2.20
CA ILE A 371 14.43 4.16 -1.89
C ILE A 371 14.21 4.89 -0.57
N GLY A 372 13.10 5.59 -0.45
CA GLY A 372 12.81 6.42 0.72
C GLY A 372 11.34 6.85 0.76
N SER A 373 11.07 8.06 1.20
CA SER A 373 9.71 8.59 1.36
C SER A 373 9.00 8.94 0.04
N SER A 374 9.71 8.99 -1.10
CA SER A 374 9.13 9.28 -2.41
C SER A 374 8.91 8.00 -3.22
N MET A 375 7.76 7.90 -3.89
CA MET A 375 7.43 6.77 -4.74
C MET A 375 8.24 6.77 -6.04
N LYS A 376 8.94 5.67 -6.32
CA LYS A 376 9.74 5.42 -7.52
C LYS A 376 9.37 4.10 -8.21
N SER A 377 8.62 3.24 -7.53
CA SER A 377 8.17 1.96 -8.07
C SER A 377 7.19 2.17 -9.23
N VAL A 378 7.25 1.29 -10.22
CA VAL A 378 6.43 1.35 -11.43
C VAL A 378 5.30 0.30 -11.44
N GLY A 379 5.27 -0.55 -10.44
CA GLY A 379 4.29 -1.60 -10.28
C GLY A 379 4.64 -2.51 -9.11
N GLU A 380 3.94 -3.62 -9.00
CA GLU A 380 4.12 -4.57 -7.91
C GLU A 380 3.68 -5.97 -8.33
N VAL A 381 4.15 -6.98 -7.61
CA VAL A 381 3.62 -8.33 -7.64
C VAL A 381 3.10 -8.70 -6.26
N MET A 382 2.12 -9.60 -6.23
CA MET A 382 1.59 -10.20 -5.02
C MET A 382 1.77 -11.71 -5.08
N ALA A 383 2.38 -12.28 -4.07
CA ALA A 383 2.55 -13.72 -3.93
C ALA A 383 1.84 -14.24 -2.68
N ILE A 384 1.26 -15.42 -2.78
CA ILE A 384 0.56 -16.12 -1.71
C ILE A 384 1.31 -17.39 -1.38
N GLY A 385 1.51 -17.66 -0.10
CA GLY A 385 2.13 -18.88 0.40
C GLY A 385 1.57 -19.28 1.76
N ARG A 386 1.81 -20.50 2.19
CA ARG A 386 1.46 -20.95 3.53
C ARG A 386 2.38 -20.38 4.59
N THR A 387 3.59 -20.01 4.19
CA THR A 387 4.62 -19.40 5.03
C THR A 387 5.18 -18.16 4.36
N PHE A 388 5.83 -17.30 5.16
CA PHE A 388 6.50 -16.12 4.63
C PHE A 388 7.64 -16.52 3.67
N GLU A 389 8.40 -17.58 4.00
CA GLU A 389 9.49 -18.09 3.17
C GLU A 389 8.99 -18.47 1.77
N GLU A 390 7.87 -19.17 1.70
CA GLU A 390 7.24 -19.56 0.43
C GLU A 390 6.80 -18.33 -0.37
N ALA A 391 6.10 -17.41 0.28
CA ALA A 391 5.53 -16.23 -0.36
C ALA A 391 6.60 -15.28 -0.88
N ILE A 392 7.65 -14.99 -0.09
CA ILE A 392 8.74 -14.09 -0.51
C ILE A 392 9.52 -14.68 -1.69
N GLN A 393 9.82 -15.97 -1.68
CA GLN A 393 10.50 -16.65 -2.77
C GLN A 393 9.71 -16.59 -4.07
N LYS A 394 8.41 -16.86 -4.02
CA LYS A 394 7.50 -16.74 -5.18
C LYS A 394 7.49 -15.30 -5.72
N GLY A 395 7.32 -14.32 -4.84
CA GLY A 395 7.24 -12.90 -5.22
C GLY A 395 8.51 -12.40 -5.89
N LEU A 396 9.69 -12.74 -5.34
CA LEU A 396 10.97 -12.33 -5.91
C LEU A 396 11.20 -12.90 -7.32
N ARG A 397 10.72 -14.11 -7.61
CA ARG A 397 10.77 -14.65 -8.96
C ARG A 397 9.77 -13.99 -9.92
N MET A 398 8.59 -13.65 -9.40
CA MET A 398 7.51 -13.06 -10.22
C MET A 398 7.78 -11.61 -10.63
N ILE A 399 8.67 -10.90 -9.92
CA ILE A 399 8.93 -9.48 -10.18
C ILE A 399 9.49 -9.21 -11.60
N GLY A 400 9.94 -10.24 -12.31
CA GLY A 400 10.37 -10.14 -13.70
C GLY A 400 11.69 -9.42 -13.93
N GLN A 401 12.59 -9.45 -12.94
CA GLN A 401 13.93 -8.86 -13.00
C GLN A 401 15.05 -9.91 -13.16
N GLY A 402 14.72 -11.13 -13.57
CA GLY A 402 15.68 -12.23 -13.74
C GLY A 402 16.17 -12.85 -12.44
N MET A 403 15.52 -12.54 -11.30
CA MET A 403 15.91 -13.05 -9.99
C MET A 403 15.31 -14.43 -9.72
N HIS A 404 16.07 -15.28 -9.03
CA HIS A 404 15.70 -16.68 -8.77
C HIS A 404 15.05 -16.91 -7.39
N GLY A 405 14.78 -15.86 -6.65
CA GLY A 405 14.27 -15.87 -5.28
C GLY A 405 15.26 -15.22 -4.32
N PHE A 406 15.11 -15.49 -3.02
CA PHE A 406 16.01 -15.04 -1.97
C PHE A 406 17.25 -15.95 -1.92
N VAL A 407 18.07 -15.89 -2.95
CA VAL A 407 19.32 -16.62 -3.11
C VAL A 407 20.40 -15.66 -3.58
N GLU A 408 21.67 -16.09 -3.56
CA GLU A 408 22.75 -15.25 -4.09
C GLU A 408 22.58 -15.06 -5.60
N ASN A 409 22.21 -13.86 -5.99
CA ASN A 409 22.17 -13.45 -7.39
C ASN A 409 23.57 -12.91 -7.76
N LYS A 410 24.43 -13.74 -8.33
CA LYS A 410 25.86 -13.47 -8.60
C LYS A 410 26.13 -12.21 -9.42
N GLU A 411 25.15 -11.77 -10.22
CA GLU A 411 25.23 -10.56 -11.05
C GLU A 411 25.19 -9.26 -10.24
N ILE A 412 24.73 -9.30 -8.97
CA ILE A 412 24.62 -8.13 -8.11
C ILE A 412 25.94 -7.88 -7.41
N LYS A 413 26.70 -6.91 -7.92
CA LYS A 413 27.95 -6.45 -7.30
C LYS A 413 27.63 -5.47 -6.17
N ILE A 414 28.08 -5.77 -4.95
CA ILE A 414 27.92 -4.94 -3.75
C ILE A 414 29.31 -4.70 -3.20
N PRO A 415 29.90 -3.52 -3.43
CA PRO A 415 31.25 -3.21 -2.97
C PRO A 415 31.35 -3.00 -1.46
N ASP A 416 30.33 -2.45 -0.83
CA ASP A 416 30.25 -2.18 0.61
C ASP A 416 28.89 -2.64 1.14
N ILE A 417 28.89 -3.73 1.89
CA ILE A 417 27.67 -4.35 2.42
C ILE A 417 27.08 -3.52 3.57
N ASP A 418 27.91 -2.99 4.47
CA ASP A 418 27.44 -2.19 5.60
C ASP A 418 26.70 -0.93 5.10
N HIS A 419 27.28 -0.25 4.12
CA HIS A 419 26.64 0.91 3.49
C HIS A 419 25.34 0.51 2.78
N ALA A 420 25.36 -0.56 1.97
CA ALA A 420 24.19 -1.03 1.23
C ALA A 420 23.05 -1.57 2.13
N LEU A 421 23.34 -2.01 3.35
CA LEU A 421 22.34 -2.36 4.36
C LEU A 421 21.73 -1.11 5.03
N LYS A 422 22.53 -0.06 5.26
CA LYS A 422 22.05 1.20 5.86
C LYS A 422 21.22 2.03 4.88
N GLU A 423 21.72 2.17 3.65
CA GLU A 423 21.09 2.97 2.61
C GLU A 423 20.28 2.05 1.66
N PRO A 424 18.96 1.97 1.84
CA PRO A 424 18.13 1.03 1.09
C PRO A 424 18.04 1.42 -0.38
N THR A 425 18.21 0.42 -1.24
CA THR A 425 18.02 0.54 -2.68
C THR A 425 17.00 -0.51 -3.16
N ASP A 426 16.64 -0.45 -4.44
CA ASP A 426 15.85 -1.47 -5.12
C ASP A 426 16.45 -2.90 -5.07
N LYS A 427 17.69 -3.05 -4.55
CA LYS A 427 18.38 -4.32 -4.39
C LYS A 427 18.56 -4.76 -2.94
N ARG A 428 18.01 -4.01 -1.98
CA ARG A 428 18.20 -4.25 -0.54
C ARG A 428 17.98 -5.70 -0.13
N ILE A 429 16.93 -6.35 -0.62
CA ILE A 429 16.61 -7.74 -0.26
C ILE A 429 17.75 -8.70 -0.64
N PHE A 430 18.42 -8.48 -1.76
CA PHE A 430 19.57 -9.29 -2.19
C PHE A 430 20.86 -8.94 -1.46
N VAL A 431 21.00 -7.70 -0.98
CA VAL A 431 22.11 -7.31 -0.07
C VAL A 431 22.00 -8.10 1.23
N ILE A 432 20.79 -8.25 1.78
CA ILE A 432 20.54 -9.04 2.99
C ILE A 432 20.93 -10.50 2.78
N SER A 433 20.52 -11.11 1.65
CA SER A 433 20.92 -12.48 1.31
C SER A 433 22.43 -12.64 1.26
N LYS A 434 23.13 -11.71 0.60
CA LYS A 434 24.59 -11.74 0.51
C LYS A 434 25.27 -11.54 1.86
N ALA A 435 24.77 -10.63 2.70
CA ALA A 435 25.29 -10.41 4.04
C ALA A 435 25.20 -11.68 4.91
N MET A 436 24.04 -12.37 4.88
CA MET A 436 23.84 -13.63 5.60
C MET A 436 24.83 -14.71 5.15
N ARG A 437 25.05 -14.88 3.83
CA ARG A 437 26.01 -15.84 3.28
C ARG A 437 27.47 -15.49 3.60
N GLN A 438 27.77 -14.21 3.86
CA GLN A 438 29.08 -13.76 4.30
C GLN A 438 29.29 -13.83 5.82
N GLY A 439 28.31 -14.40 6.55
CA GLY A 439 28.43 -14.63 7.99
C GLY A 439 28.07 -13.40 8.86
N TYR A 440 27.40 -12.40 8.33
CA TYR A 440 26.83 -11.33 9.14
C TYR A 440 25.81 -11.90 10.12
N SER A 441 25.90 -11.53 11.40
CA SER A 441 24.90 -11.92 12.38
C SER A 441 23.55 -11.22 12.09
N LEU A 442 22.45 -11.86 12.46
CA LEU A 442 21.11 -11.27 12.28
C LEU A 442 20.96 -9.99 13.09
N GLU A 443 21.61 -9.91 14.27
CA GLU A 443 21.68 -8.69 15.08
C GLU A 443 22.36 -7.55 14.32
N ARG A 444 23.49 -7.83 13.67
CA ARG A 444 24.20 -6.81 12.88
C ARG A 444 23.35 -6.32 11.70
N ILE A 445 22.67 -7.23 10.99
CA ILE A 445 21.77 -6.87 9.90
C ILE A 445 20.61 -6.03 10.45
N HIS A 446 20.01 -6.43 11.58
CA HIS A 446 18.96 -5.65 12.24
C HIS A 446 19.44 -4.25 12.66
N GLU A 447 20.62 -4.14 13.26
CA GLU A 447 21.19 -2.84 13.64
C GLU A 447 21.33 -1.88 12.46
N LEU A 448 21.75 -2.38 11.30
CA LEU A 448 21.98 -1.58 10.11
C LEU A 448 20.68 -1.26 9.36
N THR A 449 19.75 -2.20 9.30
CA THR A 449 18.53 -2.09 8.48
C THR A 449 17.31 -1.66 9.25
N LYS A 450 17.26 -1.92 10.55
CA LYS A 450 16.08 -1.82 11.44
C LYS A 450 14.91 -2.73 11.04
N ILE A 451 15.11 -3.65 10.09
CA ILE A 451 14.13 -4.69 9.75
C ILE A 451 13.91 -5.58 10.96
N ASP A 452 12.66 -5.95 11.22
CA ASP A 452 12.30 -6.80 12.36
C ASP A 452 13.05 -8.15 12.31
N ARG A 453 13.52 -8.59 13.47
CA ARG A 453 14.26 -9.85 13.59
C ARG A 453 13.48 -11.06 13.11
N TRP A 454 12.15 -11.06 13.29
CA TRP A 454 11.31 -12.14 12.82
C TRP A 454 11.47 -12.37 11.31
N PHE A 455 11.43 -11.30 10.52
CA PHE A 455 11.66 -11.39 9.07
C PHE A 455 13.07 -11.87 8.74
N LEU A 456 14.08 -11.37 9.47
CA LEU A 456 15.46 -11.79 9.27
C LEU A 456 15.67 -13.28 9.58
N TYR A 457 15.04 -13.79 10.65
CA TYR A 457 15.07 -15.22 10.95
C TYR A 457 14.41 -16.06 9.85
N LYS A 458 13.28 -15.60 9.33
CA LYS A 458 12.56 -16.27 8.23
C LYS A 458 13.41 -16.32 6.94
N LEU A 459 14.06 -15.21 6.61
CA LEU A 459 14.99 -15.16 5.49
C LEU A 459 16.22 -16.04 5.71
N HIS A 460 16.73 -16.10 6.94
CA HIS A 460 17.85 -16.97 7.29
C HIS A 460 17.51 -18.46 7.12
N ASN A 461 16.28 -18.88 7.41
CA ASN A 461 15.82 -20.25 7.15
C ASN A 461 15.99 -20.63 5.67
N ILE A 462 15.71 -19.70 4.75
CA ILE A 462 15.91 -19.92 3.32
C ILE A 462 17.40 -20.10 3.00
N VAL A 463 18.27 -19.26 3.58
CA VAL A 463 19.72 -19.36 3.38
C VAL A 463 20.26 -20.70 3.90
N MET A 464 19.86 -21.10 5.10
CA MET A 464 20.30 -22.38 5.69
C MET A 464 19.89 -23.59 4.84
N THR A 465 18.64 -23.59 4.33
CA THR A 465 18.17 -24.64 3.42
C THR A 465 18.94 -24.61 2.10
N ALA A 466 19.26 -23.42 1.57
CA ALA A 466 20.05 -23.29 0.36
C ALA A 466 21.47 -23.84 0.55
N ASP A 467 22.13 -23.49 1.66
CA ASP A 467 23.47 -23.95 1.98
C ASP A 467 23.51 -25.48 2.17
N GLU A 468 22.49 -26.07 2.82
CA GLU A 468 22.37 -27.53 2.95
C GLU A 468 22.19 -28.21 1.59
N LEU A 469 21.33 -27.67 0.72
CA LEU A 469 21.13 -28.18 -0.64
C LEU A 469 22.44 -28.14 -1.46
N GLU A 470 23.29 -27.15 -1.27
CA GLU A 470 24.58 -27.01 -1.97
C GLU A 470 25.61 -28.08 -1.58
N THR A 471 25.40 -28.80 -0.48
CA THR A 471 26.29 -29.89 -0.07
C THR A 471 26.11 -31.18 -0.90
N PHE A 472 25.05 -31.26 -1.71
CA PHE A 472 24.73 -32.43 -2.52
C PHE A 472 25.06 -32.20 -4.01
N ASP A 473 25.74 -33.16 -4.63
CA ASP A 473 26.16 -33.09 -6.03
C ASP A 473 25.00 -33.38 -7.02
N SER A 474 23.92 -34.02 -6.57
CA SER A 474 22.76 -34.36 -7.42
C SER A 474 21.49 -34.45 -6.58
N VAL A 475 20.35 -34.22 -7.24
CA VAL A 475 19.03 -34.28 -6.60
C VAL A 475 18.68 -35.68 -6.15
N ASP A 476 19.14 -36.73 -6.87
CA ASP A 476 18.89 -38.11 -6.51
C ASP A 476 19.54 -38.53 -5.18
N LYS A 477 20.48 -37.76 -4.69
CA LYS A 477 21.12 -37.94 -3.39
C LYS A 477 20.45 -37.14 -2.26
N LEU A 478 19.51 -36.24 -2.58
CA LEU A 478 18.83 -35.44 -1.57
C LEU A 478 17.91 -36.29 -0.69
N PRO A 479 17.97 -36.14 0.63
CA PRO A 479 16.95 -36.71 1.50
C PRO A 479 15.57 -36.18 1.15
N GLU A 480 14.56 -37.06 1.12
CA GLU A 480 13.18 -36.64 0.83
C GLU A 480 12.71 -35.48 1.74
N ALA A 481 13.07 -35.54 3.02
CA ALA A 481 12.71 -34.50 3.98
C ALA A 481 13.26 -33.12 3.58
N LEU A 482 14.54 -33.04 3.13
CA LEU A 482 15.16 -31.81 2.69
C LEU A 482 14.53 -31.29 1.39
N LEU A 483 14.21 -32.19 0.45
CA LEU A 483 13.53 -31.81 -0.77
C LEU A 483 12.12 -31.27 -0.49
N ARG A 484 11.40 -31.88 0.43
CA ARG A 484 10.08 -31.41 0.89
C ARG A 484 10.17 -30.04 1.54
N GLN A 485 11.09 -29.86 2.48
CA GLN A 485 11.36 -28.57 3.15
C GLN A 485 11.67 -27.47 2.13
N ALA A 486 12.54 -27.74 1.17
CA ALA A 486 12.87 -26.78 0.11
C ALA A 486 11.64 -26.40 -0.72
N LYS A 487 10.75 -27.35 -1.03
CA LYS A 487 9.51 -27.09 -1.74
C LYS A 487 8.54 -26.24 -0.90
N GLU A 488 8.37 -26.56 0.36
CA GLU A 488 7.54 -25.81 1.30
C GLU A 488 8.05 -24.38 1.51
N GLN A 489 9.37 -24.17 1.45
CA GLN A 489 9.98 -22.84 1.48
C GLN A 489 9.99 -22.13 0.12
N GLY A 490 9.37 -22.71 -0.91
CA GLY A 490 9.18 -22.06 -2.20
C GLY A 490 10.37 -22.14 -3.16
N PHE A 491 11.35 -23.01 -2.96
CA PHE A 491 12.40 -23.25 -3.95
C PHE A 491 11.80 -23.83 -5.24
N SER A 492 12.24 -23.29 -6.40
CA SER A 492 11.75 -23.69 -7.71
C SER A 492 12.79 -24.44 -8.53
N LYS A 493 12.32 -25.13 -9.56
CA LYS A 493 13.19 -25.62 -10.63
C LYS A 493 13.64 -24.42 -11.47
N SER A 494 14.92 -24.11 -11.49
CA SER A 494 15.50 -23.12 -12.40
C SER A 494 16.65 -23.74 -13.18
N ARG A 495 16.84 -23.31 -14.43
CA ARG A 495 17.88 -23.86 -15.33
C ARG A 495 19.25 -23.20 -15.18
N HIS A 496 19.46 -22.31 -14.19
CA HIS A 496 20.73 -21.59 -14.05
C HIS A 496 21.42 -21.85 -12.73
N GLU A 497 22.70 -22.16 -12.86
CA GLU A 497 23.83 -22.40 -11.97
C GLU A 497 23.67 -22.12 -10.46
N GLY A 498 23.92 -23.14 -9.65
CA GLY A 498 23.90 -23.13 -8.17
C GLY A 498 22.97 -24.21 -7.59
N CYS A 499 22.72 -24.21 -6.29
CA CYS A 499 21.85 -25.20 -5.61
C CYS A 499 20.43 -25.31 -6.20
N VAL A 500 19.97 -24.28 -6.88
CA VAL A 500 18.71 -24.27 -7.64
C VAL A 500 18.79 -25.20 -8.85
N GLU A 501 19.97 -25.40 -9.42
CA GLU A 501 20.22 -26.35 -10.51
C GLU A 501 20.13 -27.81 -10.05
N LEU A 502 20.51 -28.12 -8.83
CA LEU A 502 20.34 -29.45 -8.23
C LEU A 502 18.87 -29.84 -8.12
N ILE A 503 18.00 -28.95 -7.65
CA ILE A 503 16.56 -29.18 -7.61
C ILE A 503 15.96 -29.23 -9.03
N ALA A 504 16.56 -28.55 -10.00
CA ALA A 504 16.11 -28.52 -11.39
C ALA A 504 16.58 -29.74 -12.20
N ARG A 505 17.78 -30.27 -11.97
CA ARG A 505 18.33 -31.39 -12.72
C ARG A 505 17.68 -32.74 -12.41
N GLY A 506 17.21 -32.98 -11.19
CA GLY A 506 16.69 -34.26 -10.76
C GLY A 506 15.23 -34.56 -11.07
N ILE A 507 14.47 -33.54 -11.51
CA ILE A 507 13.12 -33.77 -12.05
C ILE A 507 13.16 -33.63 -13.58
N GLY A 508 14.25 -34.10 -14.19
CA GLY A 508 14.37 -34.26 -15.63
C GLY A 508 13.41 -35.36 -16.10
N CYS A 509 12.68 -35.06 -17.15
CA CYS A 509 11.83 -35.88 -18.02
C CYS A 509 11.87 -37.42 -17.85
N GLY A 510 11.55 -37.91 -16.68
CA GLY A 510 11.41 -39.34 -16.40
C GLY A 510 10.41 -39.51 -15.28
N ALA A 511 9.15 -39.72 -15.68
CA ALA A 511 8.11 -40.29 -14.82
C ALA A 511 7.71 -39.57 -13.54
N TRP A 512 7.34 -38.29 -13.61
CA TRP A 512 6.19 -37.84 -12.85
C TRP A 512 4.99 -37.88 -13.81
N ASN A 513 4.34 -39.03 -13.87
CA ASN A 513 2.98 -39.11 -14.38
C ASN A 513 2.15 -38.13 -13.54
N ALA A 514 1.47 -37.21 -14.22
CA ALA A 514 0.52 -36.28 -13.64
C ALA A 514 -0.71 -36.97 -12.99
N GLN A 515 -0.64 -38.26 -12.76
CA GLN A 515 -1.69 -39.11 -12.18
C GLN A 515 -1.44 -39.53 -10.73
N GLU A 516 -0.25 -39.31 -10.16
CA GLU A 516 -0.11 -39.43 -8.71
C GLU A 516 -0.36 -38.07 -8.09
N SER A 517 -1.60 -37.76 -8.05
CA SER A 517 -2.38 -36.69 -7.43
C SER A 517 -1.81 -36.22 -6.10
N TRP A 518 -1.35 -34.99 -6.11
CA TRP A 518 -1.57 -34.13 -4.95
C TRP A 518 -3.08 -33.80 -4.93
N HIS A 519 -3.86 -34.59 -4.20
CA HIS A 519 -5.19 -34.19 -3.82
C HIS A 519 -5.06 -32.97 -2.92
N CYS A 520 -5.21 -31.78 -3.51
CA CYS A 520 -5.77 -30.67 -2.78
C CYS A 520 -7.23 -31.02 -2.50
N PRO A 521 -7.70 -31.10 -1.26
CA PRO A 521 -9.11 -31.28 -1.00
C PRO A 521 -9.84 -30.00 -1.45
N GLY A 522 -10.58 -30.11 -2.55
CA GLY A 522 -11.60 -29.17 -2.96
C GLY A 522 -11.15 -28.00 -3.84
N GLY A 523 -11.36 -28.13 -5.12
CA GLY A 523 -11.35 -27.04 -6.07
C GLY A 523 -11.22 -27.55 -7.49
N GLU A 524 -12.32 -27.94 -8.10
CA GLU A 524 -12.42 -28.05 -9.55
C GLU A 524 -12.17 -26.64 -10.13
N ALA A 525 -11.16 -26.55 -10.98
CA ALA A 525 -10.93 -25.37 -11.80
C ALA A 525 -11.60 -25.63 -13.16
N ASP A 526 -12.61 -24.83 -13.46
CA ASP A 526 -13.00 -24.44 -14.82
C ASP A 526 -12.46 -23.05 -15.12
#